data_4b07b8b9a88c86717d96fd3b3c3b646c
#
_entry.id   4b07b8b9a88c86717d96fd3b3c3b646c
#
_cell.length_a   1.000
_cell.length_b   1.000
_cell.length_c   1.000
_cell.angle_alpha   90.00
_cell.angle_beta   90.00
_cell.angle_gamma   90.00
#
_symmetry.space_group_name_H-M   'P 1'
#
loop_
_entity.id
_entity.type
_entity.pdbx_description
1 polymer ?
#
loop_
_entity_poly.entity_id
_entity_poly.type
_entity_poly.pdbx_seq_one_letter_code
_entity_poly.pdbx_strand_id
1 'polypeptide(L)'
;MATNALANLEAADEPSINETAVFTNISEHGARLITGRYWSRGEHVIVSDSLVNFRTRAEVVYCTPYSSRRYAVGLKFSWSHALAPHRIDQ
;
A
#
# COMPACT_ATOMS: atom_id res chain seq x y z
N MET A 1 -9.35 9.98 0.16
CA MET A 1 -10.46 9.60 1.04
C MET A 1 -9.91 9.00 2.33
N ALA A 2 -10.41 9.49 3.44
CA ALA A 2 -10.00 8.96 4.75
C ALA A 2 -10.75 7.67 5.04
N THR A 3 -10.07 6.72 5.68
CA THR A 3 -10.66 5.41 5.94
C THR A 3 -9.92 4.74 7.10
N ASN A 4 -10.50 3.67 7.63
CA ASN A 4 -9.85 2.84 8.65
C ASN A 4 -9.89 1.37 8.25
N ALA A 5 -9.95 1.09 6.97
CA ALA A 5 -10.02 -0.28 6.48
C ALA A 5 -8.69 -1.00 6.70
N LEU A 6 -8.77 -2.30 6.93
CA LEU A 6 -7.59 -3.14 7.07
C LEU A 6 -7.06 -3.51 5.68
N ALA A 7 -5.75 -3.69 5.62
CA ALA A 7 -5.09 -4.10 4.40
C ALA A 7 -4.00 -5.10 4.73
N ASN A 8 -3.64 -5.91 3.75
CA ASN A 8 -2.43 -6.71 3.84
C ASN A 8 -1.34 -6.03 3.03
N LEU A 9 -0.16 -5.90 3.62
CA LEU A 9 0.99 -5.29 2.97
C LEU A 9 2.11 -6.31 2.95
N GLU A 10 2.59 -6.66 1.75
CA GLU A 10 3.65 -7.65 1.66
C GLU A 10 4.77 -7.15 0.74
N ALA A 11 6.01 -7.54 1.05
CA ALA A 11 7.15 -7.20 0.20
C ALA A 11 7.00 -7.91 -1.14
N ALA A 12 7.15 -7.16 -2.24
CA ALA A 12 6.90 -7.70 -3.57
C ALA A 12 7.83 -8.84 -3.95
N ASP A 13 9.10 -8.76 -3.51
CA ASP A 13 10.09 -9.76 -3.83
C ASP A 13 10.28 -10.81 -2.73
N GLU A 14 9.56 -10.67 -1.63
CA GLU A 14 9.64 -11.65 -0.54
C GLU A 14 8.31 -11.69 0.20
N PRO A 15 7.31 -12.42 -0.35
CA PRO A 15 5.96 -12.41 0.22
C PRO A 15 5.84 -12.90 1.66
N SER A 16 6.85 -13.63 2.17
CA SER A 16 6.84 -14.03 3.57
C SER A 16 6.97 -12.83 4.51
N ILE A 17 7.45 -11.70 4.02
CA ILE A 17 7.49 -10.45 4.78
C ILE A 17 6.18 -9.73 4.50
N ASN A 18 5.25 -9.82 5.45
CA ASN A 18 3.95 -9.20 5.28
C ASN A 18 3.34 -8.87 6.63
N GLU A 19 2.36 -7.98 6.62
CA GLU A 19 1.64 -7.64 7.84
C GLU A 19 0.27 -7.09 7.51
N THR A 20 -0.62 -7.11 8.49
CA THR A 20 -1.89 -6.41 8.40
C THR A 20 -1.68 -4.97 8.86
N ALA A 21 -2.11 -4.03 8.03
CA ALA A 21 -1.96 -2.61 8.29
C ALA A 21 -3.33 -1.94 8.22
N VAL A 22 -3.38 -0.66 8.55
CA VAL A 22 -4.63 0.09 8.52
C VAL A 22 -4.49 1.23 7.53
N PHE A 23 -5.37 1.27 6.54
CA PHE A 23 -5.49 2.42 5.65
C PHE A 23 -6.01 3.61 6.46
N THR A 24 -5.34 4.75 6.38
CA THR A 24 -5.86 6.00 6.95
C THR A 24 -6.28 6.96 5.85
N ASN A 25 -5.80 6.74 4.65
CA ASN A 25 -6.18 7.56 3.50
C ASN A 25 -5.92 6.75 2.24
N ILE A 26 -6.77 6.90 1.24
CA ILE A 26 -6.59 6.22 -0.04
C ILE A 26 -7.13 7.10 -1.15
N SER A 27 -6.40 7.13 -2.26
CA SER A 27 -6.80 7.85 -3.47
C SER A 27 -6.44 6.99 -4.67
N GLU A 28 -6.73 7.48 -5.87
CA GLU A 28 -6.39 6.72 -7.08
C GLU A 28 -4.88 6.63 -7.31
N HIS A 29 -4.09 7.49 -6.69
CA HIS A 29 -2.64 7.52 -6.89
C HIS A 29 -1.86 6.80 -5.80
N GLY A 30 -2.44 6.63 -4.64
CA GLY A 30 -1.72 6.01 -3.54
C GLY A 30 -2.52 5.95 -2.26
N ALA A 31 -1.82 5.60 -1.19
CA ALA A 31 -2.48 5.43 0.10
C ALA A 31 -1.52 5.78 1.22
N ARG A 32 -2.09 6.02 2.39
CA ARG A 32 -1.35 6.17 3.63
C ARG A 32 -1.84 5.09 4.59
N LEU A 33 -0.89 4.35 5.17
CA LEU A 33 -1.20 3.27 6.09
C LEU A 33 -0.45 3.45 7.39
N ILE A 34 -0.97 2.85 8.45
CA ILE A 34 -0.25 2.73 9.70
C ILE A 34 0.19 1.28 9.82
N THR A 35 1.48 1.08 10.03
CA THR A 35 2.10 -0.25 10.07
C THR A 35 2.80 -0.48 11.39
N GLY A 36 3.07 -1.74 11.70
CA GLY A 36 3.84 -2.12 12.89
C GLY A 36 5.32 -2.27 12.63
N ARG A 37 5.71 -2.42 11.34
CA ARG A 37 7.12 -2.54 11.01
C ARG A 37 7.54 -1.39 10.10
N TYR A 38 8.85 -1.12 10.09
CA TYR A 38 9.41 -0.12 9.21
C TYR A 38 9.50 -0.68 7.78
N TRP A 39 9.03 0.09 6.81
CA TRP A 39 9.12 -0.24 5.39
C TRP A 39 10.03 0.78 4.72
N SER A 40 11.05 0.30 4.03
CA SER A 40 12.08 1.18 3.46
C SER A 40 11.55 1.96 2.27
N ARG A 41 11.91 3.24 2.23
CA ARG A 41 11.59 4.08 1.08
C ARG A 41 12.19 3.46 -0.18
N GLY A 42 11.39 3.39 -1.24
CA GLY A 42 11.79 2.77 -2.50
C GLY A 42 11.46 1.29 -2.58
N GLU A 43 11.10 0.67 -1.48
CA GLU A 43 10.74 -0.74 -1.47
C GLU A 43 9.42 -0.94 -2.23
N HIS A 44 9.35 -2.01 -3.03
CA HIS A 44 8.13 -2.36 -3.73
C HIS A 44 7.31 -3.35 -2.90
N VAL A 45 6.02 -3.12 -2.86
CA VAL A 45 5.10 -3.90 -2.04
C VAL A 45 3.85 -4.24 -2.84
N ILE A 46 3.13 -5.26 -2.35
CA ILE A 46 1.79 -5.56 -2.84
C ILE A 46 0.84 -5.21 -1.70
N VAL A 47 -0.11 -4.35 -1.98
CA VAL A 47 -1.12 -3.97 -1.00
C VAL A 47 -2.46 -4.51 -1.44
N SER A 48 -3.21 -5.09 -0.51
CA SER A 48 -4.48 -5.73 -0.85
C SER A 48 -5.50 -5.56 0.28
N ASP A 49 -6.76 -5.61 -0.11
CA ASP A 49 -7.90 -5.58 0.79
C ASP A 49 -8.90 -6.60 0.25
N SER A 50 -9.08 -7.69 0.98
CA SER A 50 -9.92 -8.78 0.52
C SER A 50 -11.41 -8.44 0.51
N LEU A 51 -11.83 -7.47 1.33
CA LEU A 51 -13.24 -7.12 1.41
C LEU A 51 -13.75 -6.48 0.13
N VAL A 52 -12.90 -5.69 -0.53
CA VAL A 52 -13.28 -5.02 -1.77
C VAL A 52 -12.53 -5.57 -2.97
N ASN A 53 -11.86 -6.69 -2.78
CA ASN A 53 -11.11 -7.36 -3.84
C ASN A 53 -10.10 -6.44 -4.52
N PHE A 54 -9.44 -5.62 -3.71
CA PHE A 54 -8.43 -4.68 -4.17
C PHE A 54 -7.05 -5.30 -3.99
N ARG A 55 -6.22 -5.20 -5.01
CA ARG A 55 -4.84 -5.68 -4.94
C ARG A 55 -4.02 -4.94 -5.98
N THR A 56 -2.93 -4.33 -5.55
CA THR A 56 -2.07 -3.62 -6.48
C THR A 56 -0.64 -3.56 -5.98
N ARG A 57 0.26 -3.35 -6.91
CA ARG A 57 1.67 -3.11 -6.61
C ARG A 57 1.86 -1.63 -6.30
N ALA A 58 2.75 -1.35 -5.38
CA ALA A 58 3.01 0.02 -4.96
C ALA A 58 4.47 0.19 -4.57
N GLU A 59 4.89 1.43 -4.47
CA GLU A 59 6.21 1.78 -4.00
C GLU A 59 6.10 2.61 -2.72
N VAL A 60 6.94 2.30 -1.74
CA VAL A 60 7.01 3.08 -0.50
C VAL A 60 7.68 4.40 -0.80
N VAL A 61 6.97 5.50 -0.65
CA VAL A 61 7.52 6.82 -0.91
C VAL A 61 7.97 7.54 0.37
N TYR A 62 7.44 7.13 1.52
CA TYR A 62 7.97 7.56 2.81
C TYR A 62 7.56 6.56 3.88
N CYS A 63 8.32 6.55 4.97
CA CYS A 63 7.99 5.78 6.16
C CYS A 63 8.53 6.55 7.34
N THR A 64 7.65 7.07 8.18
CA THR A 64 8.03 7.93 9.29
C THR A 64 7.43 7.41 10.59
N PRO A 65 8.07 7.67 11.74
CA PRO A 65 7.47 7.30 13.01
C PRO A 65 6.11 7.95 13.19
N TYR A 66 5.16 7.18 13.66
CA TYR A 66 3.81 7.68 13.89
C TYR A 66 3.49 7.72 15.37
N SER A 67 3.72 6.61 16.05
CA SER A 67 3.55 6.53 17.50
C SER A 67 4.48 5.44 18.00
N SER A 68 4.41 5.08 19.27
CA SER A 68 5.25 4.04 19.84
C SER A 68 5.10 2.76 19.00
N ARG A 69 6.18 2.31 18.38
CA ARG A 69 6.26 1.08 17.61
C ARG A 69 5.36 1.06 16.38
N ARG A 70 4.96 2.23 15.88
CA ARG A 70 4.14 2.34 14.69
C ARG A 70 4.72 3.32 13.72
N TYR A 71 4.41 3.11 12.45
CA TYR A 71 4.92 3.95 11.36
C TYR A 71 3.79 4.39 10.47
N ALA A 72 3.93 5.59 9.91
CA ALA A 72 3.05 6.06 8.84
C ALA A 72 3.78 5.84 7.53
N VAL A 73 3.17 5.06 6.65
CA VAL A 73 3.77 4.67 5.38
C VAL A 73 2.95 5.26 4.25
N GLY A 74 3.62 5.98 3.36
CA GLY A 74 2.99 6.47 2.14
C GLY A 74 3.33 5.58 0.97
N LEU A 75 2.32 5.20 0.21
CA LEU A 75 2.47 4.34 -0.95
C LEU A 75 2.03 5.07 -2.20
N LYS A 76 2.77 4.86 -3.28
CA LYS A 76 2.40 5.30 -4.61
C LYS A 76 2.05 4.07 -5.43
N PHE A 77 0.82 4.02 -5.95
CA PHE A 77 0.37 2.86 -6.73
C PHE A 77 1.05 2.84 -8.09
N SER A 78 1.29 1.62 -8.58
CA SER A 78 1.98 1.40 -9.85
C SER A 78 1.03 0.94 -10.94
N TRP A 79 -0.27 1.11 -10.75
CA TRP A 79 -1.25 0.56 -11.68
C TRP A 79 -1.60 1.48 -12.84
N SER A 80 -1.24 2.75 -12.75
CA SER A 80 -1.79 3.75 -13.66
C SER A 80 -1.62 3.38 -15.13
N HIS A 81 -0.47 2.87 -15.52
CA HIS A 81 -0.25 2.51 -16.91
C HIS A 81 -0.62 1.08 -17.23
N ALA A 82 -0.66 0.21 -16.27
CA ALA A 82 -1.04 -1.17 -16.48
C ALA A 82 -2.55 -1.31 -16.69
N LEU A 83 -3.32 -0.58 -15.93
CA LEU A 83 -4.77 -0.66 -15.99
C LEU A 83 -5.35 0.10 -17.14
N ALA A 84 -4.69 1.03 -17.49
CA ALA A 84 -5.16 1.71 -18.64
C ALA A 84 -5.40 0.75 -19.76
N PRO A 85 -5.87 -0.06 -18.59
CA PRO A 85 -6.47 -0.67 -19.13
C PRO A 85 -7.14 -0.94 -19.55
N HIS A 86 -6.83 -0.79 -19.16
CA HIS A 86 -7.45 -0.95 -19.30
C HIS A 86 -7.97 -0.77 -20.01
N ARG A 87 -7.83 -0.49 -20.23
CA ARG A 87 -8.07 -0.07 -20.78
C ARG A 87 -8.17 -0.25 -21.74
N ILE A 88 -7.97 -0.24 -21.82
CA ILE A 88 -8.03 -0.32 -22.48
C ILE A 88 -8.19 -0.36 -23.36
N ASP A 89 -7.99 -0.10 -23.56
CA ASP A 89 -8.15 -0.04 -24.13
C ASP A 89 -8.41 -0.03 -24.71
N GLN A 90 -8.35 0.12 -24.84
CA GLN A 90 -8.61 0.25 -25.02
C GLN A 90 -8.78 0.25 -25.39
#